data_9683f60e1c871f0b578d444d846accc2
#
_entry.id   9683f60e1c871f0b578d444d846accc2
#
_cell.length_a   1.000
_cell.length_b   1.000
_cell.length_c   1.000
_cell.angle_alpha   90.00
_cell.angle_beta   90.00
_cell.angle_gamma   90.00
#
_symmetry.space_group_name_H-M   'P 1'
#
loop_
_entity.id
_entity.type
_entity.pdbx_description
1 polymer ?
#
loop_
_entity_poly.entity_id
_entity_poly.type
_entity_poly.pdbx_seq_one_letter_code
_entity_poly.pdbx_strand_id
1 'polypeptide(L)'
;SAASDVYKRQSQHRVMHDCNHALTTMFGYAPGALSGLSFALLYPSYAEFERTGARIVPIMNAKGCYSDERIMKRADGQLFWCHVSGRALQSKDPHAAGIWTFEDLSEKRPVTAELTPREREIAALLVEGKTSKLIAKQIGLSPRTVEMHRAKLMRKFTATTSSELVNRLLGVARQNTAG
;
A
#
# COMPACT_ATOMS: atom_id res chain seq x y z
N SER A 1 -13.41 8.68 -9.87
CA SER A 1 -12.17 9.39 -9.81
C SER A 1 -11.01 8.42 -9.77
N ALA A 2 -10.33 8.32 -10.87
CA ALA A 2 -9.26 7.37 -11.07
C ALA A 2 -8.02 8.08 -11.61
N ALA A 3 -6.84 7.60 -11.23
CA ALA A 3 -5.61 7.86 -11.93
C ALA A 3 -5.40 6.73 -12.94
N SER A 4 -4.98 7.05 -14.17
CA SER A 4 -4.56 6.03 -15.12
C SER A 4 -3.06 5.81 -15.04
N ASP A 5 -2.66 4.56 -15.07
CA ASP A 5 -1.27 4.14 -15.03
C ASP A 5 -0.93 3.38 -16.31
N VAL A 6 0.18 3.73 -16.93
CA VAL A 6 0.68 3.04 -18.12
C VAL A 6 1.90 2.21 -17.76
N TYR A 7 1.77 0.90 -17.93
CA TYR A 7 2.87 -0.04 -17.75
C TYR A 7 3.66 -0.16 -19.05
N LYS A 8 4.82 0.47 -19.11
CA LYS A 8 5.71 0.27 -20.25
C LYS A 8 6.46 -1.05 -20.10
N ARG A 9 6.42 -1.88 -21.12
CA ARG A 9 7.01 -3.23 -21.16
C ARG A 9 8.48 -3.34 -20.74
N GLN A 10 9.23 -2.22 -20.79
CA GLN A 10 10.66 -2.17 -20.49
C GLN A 10 11.03 -1.15 -19.43
N SER A 11 10.09 -0.37 -18.98
CA SER A 11 10.35 0.60 -17.94
C SER A 11 9.68 0.11 -16.67
N GLN A 12 10.48 -0.06 -15.67
CA GLN A 12 10.02 -0.24 -14.30
C GLN A 12 9.31 1.01 -13.76
N HIS A 13 8.99 1.98 -14.65
CA HIS A 13 8.39 3.26 -14.31
C HIS A 13 6.91 3.24 -14.63
N ARG A 14 6.11 3.11 -13.58
CA ARG A 14 4.68 3.31 -13.63
C ARG A 14 4.41 4.80 -13.55
N VAL A 15 3.80 5.36 -14.60
CA VAL A 15 3.61 6.80 -14.78
C VAL A 15 2.13 7.15 -14.77
N MET A 16 1.78 8.21 -14.07
CA MET A 16 0.43 8.77 -14.06
C MET A 16 0.21 9.60 -15.32
N HIS A 17 -0.84 9.30 -16.09
CA HIS A 17 -1.20 10.06 -17.28
C HIS A 17 -2.29 11.07 -17.00
N ASP A 18 -3.43 10.61 -16.53
CA ASP A 18 -4.58 11.46 -16.21
C ASP A 18 -4.90 11.30 -14.72
N CYS A 19 -4.85 12.39 -14.00
CA CYS A 19 -5.19 12.44 -12.58
C CYS A 19 -6.32 13.42 -12.39
N ASN A 20 -7.39 12.98 -11.73
CA ASN A 20 -8.48 13.89 -11.41
C ASN A 20 -8.12 14.80 -10.22
N HIS A 21 -8.93 15.84 -10.03
CA HIS A 21 -8.74 16.80 -8.96
C HIS A 21 -8.79 16.16 -7.56
N ALA A 22 -9.64 15.16 -7.35
CA ALA A 22 -9.76 14.46 -6.08
C ALA A 22 -8.45 13.73 -5.70
N LEU A 23 -7.77 13.11 -6.67
CA LEU A 23 -6.50 12.45 -6.42
C LEU A 23 -5.40 13.45 -6.02
N THR A 24 -5.25 14.53 -6.77
CA THR A 24 -4.24 15.55 -6.46
C THR A 24 -4.50 16.20 -5.11
N THR A 25 -5.75 16.48 -4.78
CA THR A 25 -6.15 17.02 -3.47
C THR A 25 -5.84 16.03 -2.35
N MET A 26 -6.17 14.75 -2.52
CA MET A 26 -5.89 13.70 -1.53
C MET A 26 -4.40 13.63 -1.18
N PHE A 27 -3.53 13.67 -2.20
CA PHE A 27 -2.09 13.60 -1.99
C PHE A 27 -1.41 14.96 -1.73
N GLY A 28 -2.17 16.05 -1.74
CA GLY A 28 -1.65 17.39 -1.41
C GLY A 28 -0.87 18.06 -2.53
N TYR A 29 -1.13 17.69 -3.78
CA TYR A 29 -0.52 18.30 -4.97
C TYR A 29 -1.46 19.31 -5.64
N ALA A 30 -0.89 20.28 -6.33
CA ALA A 30 -1.66 21.20 -7.16
C ALA A 30 -2.34 20.47 -8.33
N PRO A 31 -3.48 20.94 -8.84
CA PRO A 31 -4.12 20.35 -10.01
C PRO A 31 -3.16 20.25 -11.20
N GLY A 32 -3.11 19.07 -11.83
CA GLY A 32 -2.23 18.79 -12.95
C GLY A 32 -0.77 18.48 -12.59
N ALA A 33 -0.35 18.64 -11.34
CA ALA A 33 1.05 18.45 -10.94
C ALA A 33 1.52 16.99 -11.00
N LEU A 34 0.62 16.02 -10.94
CA LEU A 34 0.96 14.58 -10.96
C LEU A 34 1.02 13.99 -12.37
N SER A 35 0.45 14.66 -13.37
CA SER A 35 0.45 14.16 -14.75
C SER A 35 1.87 14.03 -15.31
N GLY A 36 2.17 12.87 -15.87
CA GLY A 36 3.50 12.56 -16.41
C GLY A 36 4.53 12.11 -15.37
N LEU A 37 4.20 12.11 -14.08
CA LEU A 37 5.10 11.71 -13.02
C LEU A 37 4.95 10.23 -12.65
N SER A 38 6.00 9.64 -12.11
CA SER A 38 5.99 8.27 -11.60
C SER A 38 5.11 8.13 -10.37
N PHE A 39 4.39 7.02 -10.25
CA PHE A 39 3.69 6.64 -9.02
C PHE A 39 4.61 6.47 -7.81
N ALA A 40 5.92 6.31 -8.03
CA ALA A 40 6.91 6.25 -6.94
C ALA A 40 6.81 7.44 -5.98
N LEU A 41 6.41 8.60 -6.50
CA LEU A 41 6.23 9.82 -5.72
C LEU A 41 5.21 9.68 -4.58
N LEU A 42 4.21 8.81 -4.75
CA LEU A 42 3.12 8.59 -3.80
C LEU A 42 3.46 7.50 -2.77
N TYR A 43 4.60 6.84 -2.90
CA TYR A 43 5.06 5.80 -1.97
C TYR A 43 6.00 6.38 -0.92
N PRO A 44 6.02 5.79 0.30
CA PRO A 44 6.94 6.23 1.35
C PRO A 44 8.42 6.08 0.98
N SER A 45 8.75 5.06 0.17
CA SER A 45 10.11 4.83 -0.33
C SER A 45 10.09 4.23 -1.73
N TYR A 46 11.18 4.43 -2.48
CA TYR A 46 11.34 3.83 -3.81
C TYR A 46 11.39 2.30 -3.76
N ALA A 47 11.99 1.73 -2.72
CA ALA A 47 12.03 0.29 -2.53
C ALA A 47 10.63 -0.33 -2.38
N GLU A 48 9.74 0.33 -1.64
CA GLU A 48 8.33 -0.10 -1.52
C GLU A 48 7.61 -0.01 -2.87
N PHE A 49 7.84 1.04 -3.63
CA PHE A 49 7.32 1.18 -4.98
C PHE A 49 7.73 0.01 -5.88
N GLU A 50 9.01 -0.33 -5.92
CA GLU A 50 9.54 -1.43 -6.73
C GLU A 50 8.96 -2.79 -6.28
N ARG A 51 9.00 -3.09 -4.99
CA ARG A 51 8.51 -4.37 -4.46
C ARG A 51 7.01 -4.54 -4.61
N THR A 52 6.25 -3.49 -4.39
CA THR A 52 4.79 -3.50 -4.59
C THR A 52 4.45 -3.72 -6.05
N GLY A 53 5.16 -3.06 -6.97
CA GLY A 53 5.00 -3.27 -8.41
C GLY A 53 5.27 -4.72 -8.82
N ALA A 54 6.31 -5.32 -8.30
CA ALA A 54 6.65 -6.71 -8.56
C ALA A 54 5.54 -7.69 -8.08
N ARG A 55 4.82 -7.36 -7.01
CA ARG A 55 3.68 -8.16 -6.55
C ARG A 55 2.41 -7.93 -7.37
N ILE A 56 2.19 -6.71 -7.82
CA ILE A 56 1.00 -6.34 -8.60
C ILE A 56 1.00 -7.04 -9.96
N VAL A 57 2.14 -7.07 -10.65
CA VAL A 57 2.26 -7.53 -12.03
C VAL A 57 1.70 -8.94 -12.26
N PRO A 58 2.08 -9.98 -11.50
CA PRO A 58 1.54 -11.32 -11.70
C PRO A 58 0.02 -11.41 -11.47
N ILE A 59 -0.48 -10.65 -10.50
CA ILE A 59 -1.92 -10.65 -10.16
C ILE A 59 -2.73 -9.97 -11.25
N MET A 60 -2.25 -8.82 -11.74
CA MET A 60 -2.87 -8.11 -12.85
C MET A 60 -2.87 -8.95 -14.13
N ASN A 61 -1.79 -9.68 -14.40
CA ASN A 61 -1.70 -10.61 -15.53
C ASN A 61 -2.74 -11.72 -15.44
N ALA A 62 -2.92 -12.29 -14.26
CA ALA A 62 -3.81 -13.42 -14.05
C ALA A 62 -5.28 -13.01 -13.99
N LYS A 63 -5.60 -11.87 -13.37
CA LYS A 63 -6.97 -11.49 -12.99
C LYS A 63 -7.49 -10.22 -13.68
N GLY A 64 -6.62 -9.40 -14.26
CA GLY A 64 -6.98 -8.11 -14.85
C GLY A 64 -7.36 -7.03 -13.83
N CYS A 65 -7.33 -7.34 -12.54
CA CYS A 65 -7.59 -6.41 -11.45
C CYS A 65 -6.73 -6.71 -10.22
N TYR A 66 -6.58 -5.70 -9.38
CA TYR A 66 -5.80 -5.79 -8.14
C TYR A 66 -6.37 -4.84 -7.11
N SER A 67 -6.33 -5.21 -5.83
CA SER A 67 -6.57 -4.26 -4.75
C SER A 67 -5.78 -4.64 -3.51
N ASP A 68 -5.41 -3.63 -2.75
CA ASP A 68 -4.83 -3.78 -1.42
C ASP A 68 -5.05 -2.54 -0.57
N GLU A 69 -4.65 -2.61 0.68
CA GLU A 69 -4.52 -1.48 1.57
C GLU A 69 -3.05 -1.32 1.95
N ARG A 70 -2.54 -0.10 1.82
CA ARG A 70 -1.13 0.20 2.06
C ARG A 70 -0.95 1.60 2.63
N ILE A 71 0.24 1.83 3.18
CA ILE A 71 0.64 3.18 3.61
C ILE A 71 1.24 3.90 2.40
N MET A 72 0.71 5.08 2.10
CA MET A 72 1.14 5.98 1.03
C MET A 72 1.67 7.28 1.64
N LYS A 73 2.20 8.17 0.80
CA LYS A 73 2.84 9.43 1.21
C LYS A 73 2.23 10.62 0.47
N ARG A 74 1.83 11.65 1.23
CA ARG A 74 1.42 12.95 0.69
C ARG A 74 2.63 13.81 0.30
N ALA A 75 2.36 14.90 -0.42
CA ALA A 75 3.39 15.86 -0.83
C ALA A 75 4.20 16.44 0.34
N ASP A 76 3.57 16.65 1.48
CA ASP A 76 4.21 17.18 2.70
C ASP A 76 4.99 16.11 3.51
N GLY A 77 5.00 14.86 3.03
CA GLY A 77 5.65 13.75 3.72
C GLY A 77 4.76 12.98 4.69
N GLN A 78 3.53 13.43 4.94
CA GLN A 78 2.60 12.71 5.81
C GLN A 78 2.30 11.32 5.24
N LEU A 79 2.43 10.30 6.08
CA LEU A 79 2.05 8.93 5.75
C LEU A 79 0.61 8.66 6.15
N PHE A 80 -0.11 7.91 5.32
CA PHE A 80 -1.50 7.57 5.57
C PHE A 80 -1.87 6.24 4.96
N TRP A 81 -2.82 5.54 5.59
CA TRP A 81 -3.41 4.34 5.03
C TRP A 81 -4.31 4.69 3.86
N CYS A 82 -4.17 3.93 2.78
CA CYS A 82 -4.90 4.12 1.53
C CYS A 82 -5.37 2.77 0.99
N HIS A 83 -6.62 2.68 0.62
CA HIS A 83 -7.11 1.56 -0.19
C HIS A 83 -6.86 1.86 -1.65
N VAL A 84 -6.18 0.95 -2.32
CA VAL A 84 -5.80 1.09 -3.73
C VAL A 84 -6.42 -0.05 -4.52
N SER A 85 -7.07 0.25 -5.60
CA SER A 85 -7.55 -0.75 -6.54
C SER A 85 -7.23 -0.37 -7.98
N GLY A 86 -6.94 -1.37 -8.79
CA GLY A 86 -6.57 -1.20 -10.18
C GLY A 86 -7.31 -2.17 -11.09
N ARG A 87 -7.55 -1.74 -12.31
CA ARG A 87 -8.16 -2.54 -13.38
C ARG A 87 -7.41 -2.30 -14.67
N ALA A 88 -7.05 -3.38 -15.37
CA ALA A 88 -6.48 -3.29 -16.71
C ALA A 88 -7.54 -2.80 -17.71
N LEU A 89 -7.14 -1.88 -18.60
CA LEU A 89 -8.02 -1.37 -19.65
C LEU A 89 -8.09 -2.31 -20.86
N GLN A 90 -7.06 -3.11 -21.07
CA GLN A 90 -6.97 -4.04 -22.18
C GLN A 90 -6.67 -5.45 -21.65
N SER A 91 -7.57 -6.40 -21.94
CA SER A 91 -7.42 -7.80 -21.50
C SER A 91 -6.26 -8.54 -22.20
N LYS A 92 -5.87 -8.11 -23.40
CA LYS A 92 -4.77 -8.72 -24.17
C LYS A 92 -3.39 -8.26 -23.73
N ASP A 93 -3.27 -7.07 -23.12
CA ASP A 93 -2.05 -6.55 -22.54
C ASP A 93 -2.38 -5.80 -21.24
N PRO A 94 -2.53 -6.52 -20.12
CA PRO A 94 -2.91 -5.92 -18.83
C PRO A 94 -1.93 -4.88 -18.31
N HIS A 95 -0.69 -4.86 -18.85
CA HIS A 95 0.35 -3.92 -18.43
C HIS A 95 0.42 -2.66 -19.27
N ALA A 96 -0.31 -2.59 -20.40
CA ALA A 96 -0.25 -1.43 -21.27
C ALA A 96 -0.86 -0.19 -20.61
N ALA A 97 -2.03 -0.35 -19.99
CA ALA A 97 -2.69 0.73 -19.29
C ALA A 97 -3.67 0.19 -18.24
N GLY A 98 -3.83 0.94 -17.16
CA GLY A 98 -4.76 0.61 -16.10
C GLY A 98 -5.42 1.87 -15.53
N ILE A 99 -6.58 1.67 -14.91
CA ILE A 99 -7.24 2.68 -14.08
C ILE A 99 -7.02 2.33 -12.63
N TRP A 100 -6.51 3.29 -11.87
CA TRP A 100 -6.24 3.14 -10.45
C TRP A 100 -7.10 4.09 -9.64
N THR A 101 -7.70 3.57 -8.58
CA THR A 101 -8.49 4.34 -7.64
C THR A 101 -7.86 4.30 -6.25
N PHE A 102 -8.02 5.38 -5.53
CA PHE A 102 -7.44 5.56 -4.20
C PHE A 102 -8.52 6.05 -3.24
N GLU A 103 -8.54 5.47 -2.05
CA GLU A 103 -9.41 5.88 -0.95
C GLU A 103 -8.56 6.20 0.28
N ASP A 104 -8.69 7.40 0.79
CA ASP A 104 -8.00 7.84 2.00
C ASP A 104 -8.67 7.22 3.24
N LEU A 105 -7.92 6.43 3.99
CA LEU A 105 -8.38 5.77 5.21
C LEU A 105 -7.88 6.46 6.48
N SER A 106 -7.26 7.65 6.38
CA SER A 106 -6.57 8.30 7.49
C SER A 106 -7.49 8.66 8.66
N GLU A 107 -8.75 8.98 8.41
CA GLU A 107 -9.71 9.28 9.49
C GLU A 107 -10.03 8.04 10.34
N LYS A 108 -10.12 6.88 9.71
CA LYS A 108 -10.46 5.61 10.37
C LYS A 108 -9.22 4.88 10.89
N ARG A 109 -8.07 5.12 10.27
CA ARG A 109 -6.86 4.34 10.50
C ARG A 109 -5.63 5.26 10.49
N PRO A 110 -5.40 6.02 11.57
CA PRO A 110 -4.25 6.90 11.66
C PRO A 110 -2.94 6.11 11.73
N VAL A 111 -1.88 6.65 11.13
CA VAL A 111 -0.52 6.14 11.29
C VAL A 111 0.05 6.72 12.58
N THR A 112 0.13 5.91 13.63
CA THR A 112 0.47 6.35 14.99
C THR A 112 1.89 5.98 15.43
N ALA A 113 2.60 5.19 14.64
CA ALA A 113 3.98 4.77 14.93
C ALA A 113 4.87 4.97 13.72
N GLU A 114 6.15 5.26 13.97
CA GLU A 114 7.16 5.32 12.92
C GLU A 114 7.57 3.90 12.53
N LEU A 115 7.36 3.55 11.26
CA LEU A 115 7.63 2.23 10.71
C LEU A 115 8.72 2.30 9.66
N THR A 116 9.59 1.28 9.65
CA THR A 116 10.53 1.07 8.55
C THR A 116 9.79 0.62 7.28
N PRO A 117 10.40 0.71 6.08
CA PRO A 117 9.78 0.22 4.85
C PRO A 117 9.29 -1.23 4.94
N ARG A 118 10.09 -2.14 5.50
CA ARG A 118 9.68 -3.54 5.67
C ARG A 118 8.57 -3.73 6.69
N GLU A 119 8.58 -2.95 7.76
CA GLU A 119 7.48 -2.97 8.72
C GLU A 119 6.16 -2.50 8.10
N ARG A 120 6.20 -1.46 7.25
CA ARG A 120 5.00 -1.01 6.52
C ARG A 120 4.46 -2.07 5.58
N GLU A 121 5.33 -2.74 4.82
CA GLU A 121 4.93 -3.82 3.91
C GLU A 121 4.31 -4.99 4.67
N ILE A 122 4.94 -5.39 5.77
CA ILE A 122 4.44 -6.50 6.61
C ILE A 122 3.12 -6.10 7.28
N ALA A 123 3.02 -4.88 7.81
CA ALA A 123 1.79 -4.37 8.39
C ALA A 123 0.63 -4.40 7.39
N ALA A 124 0.86 -3.98 6.14
CA ALA A 124 -0.15 -4.04 5.08
C ALA A 124 -0.66 -5.46 4.82
N LEU A 125 0.23 -6.45 4.84
CA LEU A 125 -0.15 -7.85 4.64
C LEU A 125 -0.80 -8.48 5.87
N LEU A 126 -0.42 -8.06 7.07
CA LEU A 126 -1.06 -8.49 8.32
C LEU A 126 -2.53 -8.03 8.40
N VAL A 127 -2.84 -6.80 8.01
CA VAL A 127 -4.23 -6.31 8.01
C VAL A 127 -5.11 -7.02 6.99
N GLU A 128 -4.52 -7.61 5.95
CA GLU A 128 -5.22 -8.48 5.00
C GLU A 128 -5.46 -9.90 5.56
N GLY A 129 -4.98 -10.19 6.78
CA GLY A 129 -5.14 -11.49 7.42
C GLY A 129 -4.14 -12.56 6.98
N LYS A 130 -3.04 -12.17 6.36
CA LYS A 130 -2.03 -13.13 5.88
C LYS A 130 -1.14 -13.66 7.00
N THR A 131 -0.81 -14.94 6.94
CA THR A 131 0.11 -15.60 7.87
C THR A 131 1.55 -15.17 7.61
N SER A 132 2.43 -15.29 8.60
CA SER A 132 3.86 -15.02 8.43
C SER A 132 4.50 -15.83 7.31
N LYS A 133 4.07 -17.08 7.14
CA LYS A 133 4.56 -17.97 6.08
C LYS A 133 4.17 -17.46 4.69
N LEU A 134 2.93 -17.01 4.53
CA LEU A 134 2.45 -16.45 3.27
C LEU A 134 3.09 -15.09 2.99
N ILE A 135 3.22 -14.24 4.00
CA ILE A 135 3.93 -12.95 3.88
C ILE A 135 5.37 -13.18 3.40
N ALA A 136 6.09 -14.09 4.06
CA ALA A 136 7.47 -14.42 3.69
C ALA A 136 7.58 -14.82 2.22
N LYS A 137 6.67 -15.66 1.73
CA LYS A 137 6.62 -16.09 0.33
C LYS A 137 6.35 -14.90 -0.60
N GLN A 138 5.45 -13.99 -0.25
CA GLN A 138 5.05 -12.88 -1.12
C GLN A 138 6.10 -11.79 -1.22
N ILE A 139 6.88 -11.54 -0.17
CA ILE A 139 7.88 -10.47 -0.15
C ILE A 139 9.32 -10.96 -0.22
N GLY A 140 9.54 -12.26 -0.44
CA GLY A 140 10.87 -12.84 -0.64
C GLY A 140 11.74 -12.85 0.61
N LEU A 141 11.15 -13.03 1.79
CA LEU A 141 11.85 -13.17 3.07
C LEU A 141 11.67 -14.58 3.65
N SER A 142 12.49 -14.96 4.61
CA SER A 142 12.24 -16.17 5.39
C SER A 142 11.10 -15.94 6.40
N PRO A 143 10.35 -17.00 6.77
CA PRO A 143 9.34 -16.89 7.83
C PRO A 143 9.90 -16.35 9.14
N ARG A 144 11.13 -16.75 9.50
CA ARG A 144 11.84 -16.26 10.69
C ARG A 144 12.06 -14.74 10.65
N THR A 145 12.44 -14.20 9.50
CA THR A 145 12.64 -12.76 9.31
C THR A 145 11.32 -12.01 9.45
N VAL A 146 10.24 -12.55 8.90
CA VAL A 146 8.89 -11.98 9.06
C VAL A 146 8.47 -11.98 10.53
N GLU A 147 8.69 -13.07 11.25
CA GLU A 147 8.40 -13.15 12.69
C GLU A 147 9.21 -12.12 13.50
N MET A 148 10.46 -11.89 13.13
CA MET A 148 11.28 -10.85 13.75
C MET A 148 10.67 -9.45 13.54
N HIS A 149 10.22 -9.15 12.35
CA HIS A 149 9.54 -7.87 12.06
C HIS A 149 8.19 -7.76 12.78
N ARG A 150 7.42 -8.85 12.86
CA ARG A 150 6.18 -8.88 13.65
C ARG A 150 6.44 -8.58 15.13
N ALA A 151 7.48 -9.15 15.70
CA ALA A 151 7.86 -8.89 17.10
C ALA A 151 8.21 -7.40 17.32
N LYS A 152 8.89 -6.76 16.36
CA LYS A 152 9.16 -5.32 16.40
C LYS A 152 7.88 -4.50 16.32
N LEU A 153 6.97 -4.86 15.42
CA LEU A 153 5.65 -4.22 15.30
C LEU A 153 4.85 -4.35 16.60
N MET A 154 4.84 -5.54 17.20
CA MET A 154 4.16 -5.76 18.47
C MET A 154 4.70 -4.86 19.58
N ARG A 155 6.00 -4.65 19.64
CA ARG A 155 6.61 -3.69 20.59
C ARG A 155 6.21 -2.25 20.27
N LYS A 156 6.28 -1.83 19.00
CA LYS A 156 5.93 -0.46 18.58
C LYS A 156 4.47 -0.11 18.85
N PHE A 157 3.57 -1.08 18.69
CA PHE A 157 2.14 -0.91 18.94
C PHE A 157 1.70 -1.34 20.35
N THR A 158 2.63 -1.76 21.18
CA THR A 158 2.34 -2.25 22.55
C THR A 158 1.28 -3.37 22.54
N ALA A 159 1.36 -4.26 21.57
CA ALA A 159 0.46 -5.40 21.41
C ALA A 159 1.09 -6.67 22.00
N THR A 160 0.27 -7.50 22.63
CA THR A 160 0.69 -8.78 23.23
C THR A 160 0.24 -10.01 22.43
N THR A 161 -0.73 -9.83 21.53
CA THR A 161 -1.25 -10.87 20.65
C THR A 161 -1.27 -10.39 19.21
N SER A 162 -1.29 -11.33 18.26
CA SER A 162 -1.41 -11.00 16.82
C SER A 162 -2.72 -10.29 16.51
N SER A 163 -3.83 -10.69 17.13
CA SER A 163 -5.13 -10.04 16.97
C SER A 163 -5.12 -8.61 17.49
N GLU A 164 -4.47 -8.37 18.62
CA GLU A 164 -4.32 -7.01 19.17
C GLU A 164 -3.47 -6.14 18.25
N LEU A 165 -2.40 -6.66 17.68
CA LEU A 165 -1.58 -5.95 16.70
C LEU A 165 -2.41 -5.55 15.48
N VAL A 166 -3.15 -6.47 14.88
CA VAL A 166 -3.98 -6.19 13.72
C VAL A 166 -5.05 -5.14 14.05
N ASN A 167 -5.71 -5.25 15.18
CA ASN A 167 -6.71 -4.27 15.63
C ASN A 167 -6.09 -2.88 15.77
N ARG A 168 -4.90 -2.76 16.30
CA ARG A 168 -4.21 -1.46 16.43
C ARG A 168 -3.77 -0.90 15.09
N LEU A 169 -3.32 -1.76 14.17
CA LEU A 169 -3.02 -1.35 12.80
C LEU A 169 -4.28 -0.86 12.07
N LEU A 170 -5.43 -1.45 12.35
CA LEU A 170 -6.73 -1.05 11.81
C LEU A 170 -7.33 0.17 12.50
N GLY A 171 -6.70 0.69 13.56
CA GLY A 171 -7.21 1.84 14.30
C GLY A 171 -8.39 1.53 15.22
N VAL A 172 -8.62 0.25 15.56
CA VAL A 172 -9.66 -0.14 16.53
C VAL A 172 -9.18 0.25 17.94
N ALA A 173 -9.93 1.11 18.61
CA ALA A 173 -9.65 1.52 19.98
C ALA A 173 -9.71 0.31 20.92
N ARG A 174 -8.84 0.29 21.97
CA ARG A 174 -9.03 -0.64 23.09
C ARG A 174 -10.44 -0.43 23.63
N GLN A 175 -11.23 -1.47 23.63
CA GLN A 175 -12.36 -1.52 24.53
C GLN A 175 -11.76 -1.53 25.94
N ASN A 176 -11.86 -0.41 26.63
CA ASN A 176 -11.64 -0.40 28.06
C ASN A 176 -12.69 -1.34 28.65
N THR A 177 -12.30 -2.56 28.94
CA THR A 177 -12.98 -3.36 29.94
C THR A 177 -12.68 -2.73 31.28
N ALA A 178 -13.36 -1.60 31.57
CA ALA A 178 -13.56 -1.15 32.92
C ALA A 178 -14.60 -2.11 33.51
N GLY A 179 -14.09 -3.11 34.22
CA GLY A 179 -14.86 -3.94 35.11
C GLY A 179 -14.43 -3.65 36.52
#